data_ced9f9cf100f3bb5236dfc38e708938c
#
_entry.id   ced9f9cf100f3bb5236dfc38e708938c
#
_cell.length_a   1.000
_cell.length_b   1.000
_cell.length_c   1.000
_cell.angle_alpha   90.00
_cell.angle_beta   90.00
_cell.angle_gamma   90.00
#
_symmetry.space_group_name_H-M   'P 1'
#
loop_
_entity.id
_entity.type
_entity.pdbx_description
1 polymer ?
#
loop_
_entity_poly.entity_id
_entity_poly.type
_entity_poly.pdbx_seq_one_letter_code
_entity_poly.pdbx_strand_id
1 'polypeptide(L)'
;ASTLMLTNLIVQNYALLDEVNIEFSSGLNILTGETGSGKSILIGALELILGSRATKDAIRSGMDSATVEGLFEWKSDEPMIPLPEDLDIEIDDRTLIIRRDVTRDGRSRCTVNGHPVTVTVLKRLGEFLVDLHGQHDHQSLLDQRTHINFLDGFGDIKRLKEQVAHAFRHFS
;
A
#
# COMPACT_ATOMS: atom_id res chain seq x y z
N ALA A 1 -18.31 -4.40 -1.89
CA ALA A 1 -16.87 -4.68 -2.02
C ALA A 1 -16.22 -4.37 -0.68
N SER A 2 -15.48 -5.33 -0.13
CA SER A 2 -14.72 -5.12 1.11
C SER A 2 -13.69 -4.01 0.87
N THR A 3 -13.72 -2.98 1.68
CA THR A 3 -12.86 -1.81 1.51
C THR A 3 -11.85 -1.75 2.66
N LEU A 4 -10.59 -1.99 2.33
CA LEU A 4 -9.47 -1.65 3.18
C LEU A 4 -9.13 -0.17 2.93
N MET A 5 -8.98 0.60 3.98
CA MET A 5 -8.77 2.04 3.88
C MET A 5 -7.53 2.45 4.68
N LEU A 6 -6.68 3.29 4.09
CA LEU A 6 -5.66 4.02 4.85
C LEU A 6 -6.38 5.07 5.71
N THR A 7 -6.27 4.94 7.03
CA THR A 7 -6.89 5.85 8.00
C THR A 7 -5.91 6.88 8.54
N ASN A 8 -4.65 6.49 8.70
CA ASN A 8 -3.60 7.40 9.18
C ASN A 8 -2.28 7.20 8.44
N LEU A 9 -1.59 8.28 8.22
CA LEU A 9 -0.19 8.31 7.75
C LEU A 9 0.64 9.18 8.67
N ILE A 10 1.61 8.57 9.34
CA ILE A 10 2.55 9.24 10.23
C ILE A 10 3.91 9.30 9.53
N VAL A 11 4.47 10.48 9.44
CA VAL A 11 5.75 10.73 8.77
C VAL A 11 6.65 11.50 9.72
N GLN A 12 7.85 11.01 9.97
CA GLN A 12 8.82 11.64 10.86
C GLN A 12 10.19 11.75 10.19
N ASN A 13 10.79 12.93 10.26
CA ASN A 13 12.12 13.24 9.73
C ASN A 13 12.31 12.88 8.26
N TYR A 14 11.25 13.03 7.45
CA TYR A 14 11.24 12.65 6.05
C TYR A 14 11.28 13.90 5.15
N ALA A 15 12.30 14.02 4.32
CA ALA A 15 12.54 15.15 3.43
C ALA A 15 12.52 16.49 4.20
N LEU A 16 11.51 17.35 3.98
CA LEU A 16 11.32 18.61 4.69
C LEU A 16 10.43 18.51 5.91
N LEU A 17 9.78 17.36 6.11
CA LEU A 17 8.84 17.15 7.21
C LEU A 17 9.58 16.75 8.49
N ASP A 18 9.26 17.42 9.58
CA ASP A 18 9.72 17.05 10.92
C ASP A 18 8.85 15.92 11.46
N GLU A 19 7.59 16.25 11.72
CA GLU A 19 6.57 15.29 12.13
C GLU A 19 5.22 15.71 11.56
N VAL A 20 4.55 14.79 10.89
CA VAL A 20 3.22 14.98 10.33
C VAL A 20 2.40 13.74 10.61
N ASN A 21 1.18 13.93 11.10
CA ASN A 21 0.16 12.90 11.22
C ASN A 21 -1.04 13.34 10.38
N ILE A 22 -1.39 12.54 9.39
CA ILE A 22 -2.51 12.80 8.49
C ILE A 22 -3.58 11.75 8.76
N GLU A 23 -4.79 12.21 9.05
CA GLU A 23 -5.97 11.37 9.17
C GLU A 23 -6.77 11.45 7.86
N PHE A 24 -7.15 10.29 7.33
CA PHE A 24 -7.96 10.17 6.13
C PHE A 24 -9.39 9.78 6.49
N SER A 25 -10.34 10.46 5.89
CA SER A 25 -11.75 10.12 5.99
C SER A 25 -12.14 9.09 4.92
N SER A 26 -13.25 8.40 5.14
CA SER A 26 -13.81 7.52 4.11
C SER A 26 -14.24 8.33 2.88
N GLY A 27 -13.97 7.79 1.68
CA GLY A 27 -14.29 8.41 0.41
C GLY A 27 -13.14 9.24 -0.17
N LEU A 28 -13.44 10.36 -0.79
CA LEU A 28 -12.45 11.19 -1.49
C LEU A 28 -11.73 12.13 -0.52
N ASN A 29 -10.41 11.99 -0.45
CA ASN A 29 -9.53 12.93 0.26
C ASN A 29 -8.75 13.76 -0.77
N ILE A 30 -8.80 15.08 -0.66
CA ILE A 30 -8.17 16.00 -1.61
C ILE A 30 -6.99 16.69 -0.93
N LEU A 31 -5.79 16.47 -1.46
CA LEU A 31 -4.57 17.18 -1.04
C LEU A 31 -4.33 18.36 -1.98
N THR A 32 -4.46 19.58 -1.46
CA THR A 32 -4.21 20.82 -2.20
C THR A 32 -2.93 21.50 -1.70
N GLY A 33 -2.30 22.25 -2.56
CA GLY A 33 -1.08 23.02 -2.26
C GLY A 33 -0.30 23.35 -3.52
N GLU A 34 0.60 24.31 -3.45
CA GLU A 34 1.46 24.68 -4.57
C GLU A 34 2.45 23.56 -4.93
N THR A 35 2.97 23.57 -6.16
CA THR A 35 4.02 22.64 -6.62
C THR A 35 5.25 22.78 -5.72
N GLY A 36 5.72 21.67 -5.14
CA GLY A 36 6.84 21.66 -4.17
C GLY A 36 6.44 21.76 -2.70
N SER A 37 5.16 21.98 -2.38
CA SER A 37 4.66 22.25 -1.03
C SER A 37 4.39 21.01 -0.17
N GLY A 38 5.02 19.88 -0.43
CA GLY A 38 4.84 18.70 0.42
C GLY A 38 3.92 17.61 -0.14
N LYS A 39 3.08 17.86 -1.16
CA LYS A 39 2.26 16.82 -1.79
C LYS A 39 3.11 15.65 -2.29
N SER A 40 4.15 15.95 -3.05
CA SER A 40 5.09 14.94 -3.58
C SER A 40 5.86 14.22 -2.46
N ILE A 41 6.12 14.92 -1.34
CA ILE A 41 6.77 14.34 -0.17
C ILE A 41 5.83 13.32 0.49
N LEU A 42 4.54 13.63 0.62
CA LEU A 42 3.55 12.71 1.17
C LEU A 42 3.33 11.48 0.27
N ILE A 43 3.27 11.68 -1.04
CA ILE A 43 3.21 10.57 -2.00
C ILE A 43 4.46 9.69 -1.87
N GLY A 44 5.66 10.29 -1.84
CA GLY A 44 6.90 9.55 -1.63
C GLY A 44 6.96 8.80 -0.30
N ALA A 45 6.39 9.36 0.77
CA ALA A 45 6.26 8.69 2.06
C ALA A 45 5.31 7.46 1.95
N LEU A 46 4.17 7.62 1.27
CA LEU A 46 3.26 6.52 1.02
C LEU A 46 3.92 5.42 0.18
N GLU A 47 4.57 5.77 -0.92
CA GLU A 47 5.34 4.82 -1.75
C GLU A 47 6.41 4.09 -0.93
N LEU A 48 7.03 4.77 0.03
CA LEU A 48 8.05 4.17 0.89
C LEU A 48 7.48 3.01 1.72
N ILE A 49 6.32 3.19 2.37
CA ILE A 49 5.67 2.11 3.12
C ILE A 49 5.09 1.01 2.22
N LEU A 50 4.87 1.30 0.94
CA LEU A 50 4.43 0.33 -0.06
C LEU A 50 5.60 -0.41 -0.75
N GLY A 51 6.81 -0.29 -0.22
CA GLY A 51 7.96 -1.07 -0.66
C GLY A 51 8.84 -0.43 -1.74
N SER A 52 8.63 0.85 -2.08
CA SER A 52 9.52 1.57 -2.99
C SER A 52 10.93 1.71 -2.44
N ARG A 53 11.90 1.96 -3.31
CA ARG A 53 13.30 2.10 -2.92
C ARG A 53 13.50 3.32 -2.03
N ALA A 54 14.08 3.10 -0.86
CA ALA A 54 14.50 4.19 0.02
C ALA A 54 15.76 4.88 -0.52
N THR A 55 15.77 6.19 -0.54
CA THR A 55 16.95 7.01 -0.88
C THR A 55 17.44 7.76 0.36
N LYS A 56 18.75 8.04 0.41
CA LYS A 56 19.33 8.79 1.54
C LYS A 56 18.79 10.23 1.60
N ASP A 57 18.40 10.76 0.46
CA ASP A 57 17.84 12.12 0.33
C ASP A 57 16.42 12.23 0.92
N ALA A 58 15.79 11.09 1.19
CA ALA A 58 14.51 11.04 1.89
C ALA A 58 14.62 11.38 3.38
N ILE A 59 15.82 11.35 3.97
CA ILE A 59 16.02 11.67 5.38
C ILE A 59 16.26 13.18 5.52
N ARG A 60 15.51 13.80 6.44
CA ARG A 60 15.63 15.23 6.76
C ARG A 60 17.07 15.60 7.10
N SER A 61 17.51 16.77 6.62
CA SER A 61 18.83 17.28 6.91
C SER A 61 19.06 17.39 8.43
N GLY A 62 20.20 16.90 8.90
CA GLY A 62 20.54 16.86 10.32
C GLY A 62 20.02 15.66 11.12
N MET A 63 19.16 14.83 10.52
CA MET A 63 18.63 13.63 11.20
C MET A 63 19.33 12.35 10.70
N ASP A 64 19.40 11.33 11.57
CA ASP A 64 20.05 10.05 11.27
C ASP A 64 19.10 9.03 10.65
N SER A 65 17.80 9.20 10.83
CA SER A 65 16.77 8.31 10.33
C SER A 65 15.48 9.04 10.00
N ALA A 66 14.68 8.44 9.11
CA ALA A 66 13.30 8.81 8.84
C ALA A 66 12.40 7.61 9.11
N THR A 67 11.17 7.88 9.56
CA THR A 67 10.14 6.87 9.82
C THR A 67 8.87 7.24 9.08
N VAL A 68 8.27 6.26 8.42
CA VAL A 68 6.92 6.38 7.87
C VAL A 68 6.09 5.19 8.36
N GLU A 69 4.88 5.49 8.84
CA GLU A 69 3.93 4.50 9.32
C GLU A 69 2.56 4.76 8.72
N GLY A 70 1.92 3.73 8.21
CA GLY A 70 0.56 3.76 7.68
C GLY A 70 -0.34 2.81 8.44
N LEU A 71 -1.51 3.29 8.85
CA LEU A 71 -2.56 2.51 9.47
C LEU A 71 -3.65 2.24 8.44
N PHE A 72 -3.94 0.98 8.20
CA PHE A 72 -5.00 0.52 7.31
C PHE A 72 -6.05 -0.23 8.11
N GLU A 73 -7.33 0.02 7.83
CA GLU A 73 -8.44 -0.61 8.53
C GLU A 73 -9.48 -1.18 7.56
N TRP A 74 -9.99 -2.38 7.86
CA TRP A 74 -11.18 -2.91 7.20
C TRP A 74 -12.43 -2.38 7.91
N LYS A 75 -13.39 -1.93 7.14
CA LYS A 75 -14.69 -1.53 7.70
C LYS A 75 -15.31 -2.67 8.50
N SER A 76 -15.91 -2.32 9.63
CA SER A 76 -16.42 -3.28 10.62
C SER A 76 -17.54 -4.17 10.11
N ASP A 77 -18.34 -3.67 9.19
CA ASP A 77 -19.55 -4.29 8.63
C ASP A 77 -19.30 -5.08 7.33
N GLU A 78 -18.06 -5.03 6.81
CA GLU A 78 -17.69 -5.73 5.58
C GLU A 78 -16.82 -6.96 5.86
N PRO A 79 -16.94 -8.03 5.04
CA PRO A 79 -16.03 -9.16 5.14
C PRO A 79 -14.59 -8.72 4.82
N MET A 80 -13.61 -9.16 5.59
CA MET A 80 -12.22 -8.91 5.29
C MET A 80 -11.80 -9.62 4.00
N ILE A 81 -11.07 -8.91 3.14
CA ILE A 81 -10.36 -9.56 2.03
C ILE A 81 -9.13 -10.25 2.66
N PRO A 82 -8.98 -11.56 2.50
CA PRO A 82 -7.79 -12.24 3.00
C PRO A 82 -6.55 -11.73 2.26
N LEU A 83 -5.48 -11.47 3.01
CA LEU A 83 -4.18 -11.19 2.41
C LEU A 83 -3.67 -12.44 1.67
N PRO A 84 -2.80 -12.30 0.67
CA PRO A 84 -2.15 -13.43 0.04
C PRO A 84 -1.47 -14.33 1.08
N GLU A 85 -1.80 -15.62 1.10
CA GLU A 85 -1.33 -16.58 2.10
C GLU A 85 0.21 -16.68 2.18
N ASP A 86 0.86 -16.46 1.05
CA ASP A 86 2.33 -16.50 0.95
C ASP A 86 3.04 -15.31 1.61
N LEU A 87 2.30 -14.30 2.08
CA LEU A 87 2.89 -13.18 2.82
C LEU A 87 3.08 -13.47 4.31
N ASP A 88 2.41 -14.50 4.84
CA ASP A 88 2.49 -14.91 6.26
C ASP A 88 2.31 -13.73 7.23
N ILE A 89 1.29 -12.91 6.97
CA ILE A 89 0.95 -11.72 7.75
C ILE A 89 -0.33 -11.98 8.54
N GLU A 90 -0.24 -11.88 9.84
CA GLU A 90 -1.40 -11.92 10.73
C GLU A 90 -2.07 -10.54 10.80
N ILE A 91 -3.40 -10.52 10.66
CA ILE A 91 -4.22 -9.32 10.81
C ILE A 91 -4.77 -9.34 12.23
N ASP A 92 -4.48 -8.30 12.98
CA ASP A 92 -4.99 -8.10 14.32
C ASP A 92 -6.11 -7.06 14.32
N ASP A 93 -7.24 -7.41 14.90
CA ASP A 93 -8.42 -6.54 15.07
C ASP A 93 -8.79 -5.71 13.84
N ARG A 94 -8.79 -6.36 12.64
CA ARG A 94 -9.12 -5.72 11.34
C ARG A 94 -8.19 -4.55 10.98
N THR A 95 -6.99 -4.54 11.56
CA THR A 95 -6.02 -3.46 11.44
C THR A 95 -4.71 -3.98 10.86
N LEU A 96 -4.11 -3.20 9.98
CA LEU A 96 -2.81 -3.46 9.40
C LEU A 96 -1.94 -2.21 9.55
N ILE A 97 -0.92 -2.31 10.39
CA ILE A 97 0.05 -1.25 10.62
C ILE A 97 1.32 -1.57 9.85
N ILE A 98 1.65 -0.74 8.88
CA ILE A 98 2.88 -0.87 8.10
C ILE A 98 3.82 0.25 8.53
N ARG A 99 5.02 -0.11 8.98
CA ARG A 99 6.04 0.86 9.38
C ARG A 99 7.35 0.59 8.65
N ARG A 100 8.00 1.67 8.24
CA ARG A 100 9.32 1.62 7.65
C ARG A 100 10.24 2.68 8.24
N ASP A 101 11.36 2.22 8.77
CA ASP A 101 12.46 3.06 9.25
C ASP A 101 13.61 2.99 8.25
N VAL A 102 14.17 4.14 7.88
CA VAL A 102 15.31 4.27 6.95
C VAL A 102 16.40 5.06 7.65
N THR A 103 17.64 4.58 7.59
CA THR A 103 18.79 5.22 8.22
C THR A 103 19.79 5.74 7.18
N ARG A 104 20.62 6.71 7.56
CA ARG A 104 21.64 7.32 6.66
C ARG A 104 22.67 6.35 6.13
N ASP A 105 22.96 5.27 6.87
CA ASP A 105 23.85 4.20 6.45
C ASP A 105 23.23 3.28 5.38
N GLY A 106 21.98 3.55 4.99
CA GLY A 106 21.26 2.85 3.95
C GLY A 106 20.52 1.61 4.42
N ARG A 107 20.46 1.37 5.72
CA ARG A 107 19.65 0.29 6.28
C ARG A 107 18.18 0.67 6.23
N SER A 108 17.34 -0.32 5.97
CA SER A 108 15.89 -0.16 5.98
C SER A 108 15.27 -1.29 6.77
N ARG A 109 14.49 -0.94 7.79
CA ARG A 109 13.71 -1.89 8.59
C ARG A 109 12.24 -1.72 8.24
N CYS A 110 11.59 -2.83 7.94
CA CYS A 110 10.14 -2.86 7.68
C CYS A 110 9.46 -3.75 8.72
N THR A 111 8.32 -3.31 9.21
CA THR A 111 7.47 -4.12 10.08
C THR A 111 6.02 -4.03 9.64
N VAL A 112 5.29 -5.12 9.82
CA VAL A 112 3.84 -5.20 9.65
C VAL A 112 3.26 -5.76 10.95
N ASN A 113 2.34 -5.03 11.57
CA ASN A 113 1.80 -5.33 12.90
C ASN A 113 2.90 -5.65 13.92
N GLY A 114 4.03 -4.89 13.88
CA GLY A 114 5.18 -5.08 14.77
C GLY A 114 6.14 -6.22 14.37
N HIS A 115 5.76 -7.10 13.44
CA HIS A 115 6.60 -8.21 12.99
C HIS A 115 7.51 -7.77 11.85
N PRO A 116 8.82 -8.07 11.90
CA PRO A 116 9.75 -7.74 10.84
C PRO A 116 9.39 -8.44 9.53
N VAL A 117 9.41 -7.69 8.43
CA VAL A 117 9.19 -8.21 7.07
C VAL A 117 10.29 -7.73 6.13
N THR A 118 10.46 -8.41 5.00
CA THR A 118 11.37 -7.97 3.95
C THR A 118 10.73 -6.86 3.09
N VAL A 119 11.56 -6.06 2.42
CA VAL A 119 11.08 -5.06 1.45
C VAL A 119 10.30 -5.72 0.31
N THR A 120 10.65 -6.94 -0.06
CA THR A 120 9.93 -7.71 -1.09
C THR A 120 8.51 -8.05 -0.66
N VAL A 121 8.32 -8.50 0.58
CA VAL A 121 7.00 -8.74 1.18
C VAL A 121 6.21 -7.44 1.22
N LEU A 122 6.85 -6.35 1.67
CA LEU A 122 6.22 -5.04 1.74
C LEU A 122 5.76 -4.54 0.36
N LYS A 123 6.56 -4.75 -0.69
CA LYS A 123 6.19 -4.40 -2.05
C LYS A 123 4.96 -5.18 -2.54
N ARG A 124 4.94 -6.49 -2.34
CA ARG A 124 3.78 -7.33 -2.71
C ARG A 124 2.52 -6.94 -1.93
N LEU A 125 2.68 -6.63 -0.65
CA LEU A 125 1.58 -6.11 0.17
C LEU A 125 1.09 -4.76 -0.39
N GLY A 126 2.01 -3.88 -0.75
CA GLY A 126 1.69 -2.59 -1.38
C GLY A 126 0.89 -2.72 -2.68
N GLU A 127 1.28 -3.64 -3.55
CA GLU A 127 0.56 -3.96 -4.80
C GLU A 127 -0.88 -4.46 -4.55
N PHE A 128 -1.08 -5.14 -3.43
CA PHE A 128 -2.41 -5.60 -3.00
C PHE A 128 -3.27 -4.49 -2.39
N LEU A 129 -2.65 -3.59 -1.60
CA LEU A 129 -3.34 -2.58 -0.81
C LEU A 129 -3.76 -1.35 -1.62
N VAL A 130 -2.94 -0.93 -2.57
CA VAL A 130 -3.06 0.38 -3.20
C VAL A 130 -2.80 0.30 -4.70
N ASP A 131 -3.72 0.87 -5.46
CA ASP A 131 -3.50 1.17 -6.87
C ASP A 131 -3.09 2.64 -7.01
N LEU A 132 -1.80 2.87 -7.19
CA LEU A 132 -1.23 4.21 -7.35
C LEU A 132 -1.19 4.60 -8.83
N HIS A 133 -2.02 5.57 -9.21
CA HIS A 133 -1.98 6.18 -10.52
C HIS A 133 -1.13 7.45 -10.49
N GLY A 134 0.15 7.34 -10.85
CA GLY A 134 1.08 8.47 -10.95
C GLY A 134 1.27 8.96 -12.39
N GLN A 135 1.84 10.16 -12.55
CA GLN A 135 2.18 10.74 -13.86
C GLN A 135 3.19 9.89 -14.67
N HIS A 136 3.84 8.92 -14.03
CA HIS A 136 4.88 8.08 -14.62
C HIS A 136 4.57 6.58 -14.64
N ASP A 137 3.47 6.13 -14.02
CA ASP A 137 3.12 4.71 -13.93
C ASP A 137 1.90 4.35 -14.79
N HIS A 138 2.17 4.11 -16.08
CA HIS A 138 1.23 3.44 -16.97
C HIS A 138 1.27 1.90 -16.85
N GLN A 139 1.90 1.33 -15.81
CA GLN A 139 2.24 -0.09 -15.81
C GLN A 139 1.08 -1.02 -15.44
N SER A 140 0.17 -0.64 -14.54
CA SER A 140 -0.96 -1.51 -14.20
C SER A 140 -2.02 -1.58 -15.30
N LEU A 141 -2.28 -0.46 -15.99
CA LEU A 141 -3.18 -0.43 -17.16
C LEU A 141 -2.58 -1.08 -18.42
N LEU A 142 -1.26 -1.24 -18.48
CA LEU A 142 -0.57 -1.87 -19.61
C LEU A 142 -0.33 -3.38 -19.40
N ASP A 143 -0.45 -3.91 -18.19
CA ASP A 143 -0.37 -5.33 -17.95
C ASP A 143 -1.68 -6.02 -18.36
N GLN A 144 -1.66 -6.63 -19.54
CA GLN A 144 -2.81 -7.36 -20.11
C GLN A 144 -3.37 -8.43 -19.17
N ARG A 145 -2.58 -8.93 -18.21
CA ARG A 145 -3.01 -9.91 -17.20
C ARG A 145 -3.95 -9.34 -16.16
N THR A 146 -3.86 -8.04 -15.90
CA THR A 146 -4.75 -7.35 -14.95
C THR A 146 -6.07 -6.93 -15.58
N HIS A 147 -6.13 -6.74 -16.92
CA HIS A 147 -7.34 -6.34 -17.64
C HIS A 147 -8.51 -7.31 -17.45
N ILE A 148 -8.24 -8.60 -17.42
CA ILE A 148 -9.28 -9.62 -17.20
C ILE A 148 -9.87 -9.48 -15.79
N ASN A 149 -9.05 -9.23 -14.78
CA ASN A 149 -9.52 -9.06 -13.42
C ASN A 149 -10.33 -7.76 -13.24
N PHE A 150 -9.97 -6.69 -13.95
CA PHE A 150 -10.74 -5.44 -13.98
C PHE A 150 -12.11 -5.65 -14.64
N LEU A 151 -12.16 -6.30 -15.79
CA LEU A 151 -13.41 -6.62 -16.48
C LEU A 151 -14.29 -7.57 -15.65
N ASP A 152 -13.69 -8.54 -15.01
CA ASP A 152 -14.36 -9.49 -14.10
C ASP A 152 -14.92 -8.80 -12.84
N GLY A 153 -14.33 -7.68 -12.40
CA GLY A 153 -14.80 -6.89 -11.29
C GLY A 153 -16.03 -6.01 -11.60
N PHE A 154 -16.27 -5.67 -12.87
CA PHE A 154 -17.44 -4.90 -13.30
C PHE A 154 -18.68 -5.75 -13.53
N GLY A 155 -18.51 -7.05 -13.79
CA GLY A 155 -19.61 -8.00 -13.97
C GLY A 155 -19.68 -8.93 -12.75
N ASP A 156 -20.87 -9.21 -12.24
CA ASP A 156 -21.09 -10.26 -11.23
C ASP A 156 -20.94 -11.65 -11.89
N ILE A 157 -19.73 -11.91 -12.43
CA ILE A 157 -19.42 -13.12 -13.20
C ILE A 157 -18.66 -14.18 -12.40
N LYS A 158 -18.55 -14.00 -11.06
CA LYS A 158 -17.86 -14.95 -10.18
C LYS A 158 -18.36 -16.40 -10.38
N ARG A 159 -19.68 -16.56 -10.51
CA ARG A 159 -20.32 -17.86 -10.76
C ARG A 159 -19.95 -18.43 -12.14
N LEU A 160 -19.83 -17.59 -13.15
CA LEU A 160 -19.41 -18.01 -14.51
C LEU A 160 -17.94 -18.46 -14.52
N LYS A 161 -17.08 -17.72 -13.82
CA LYS A 161 -15.65 -18.02 -13.67
C LYS A 161 -15.41 -19.36 -12.98
N GLU A 162 -16.18 -19.67 -11.93
CA GLU A 162 -16.16 -20.97 -11.26
C GLU A 162 -16.62 -22.11 -12.17
N GLN A 163 -17.66 -21.88 -12.98
CA GLN A 163 -18.15 -22.89 -13.96
C GLN A 163 -17.12 -23.16 -15.05
N VAL A 164 -16.48 -22.14 -15.60
CA VAL A 164 -15.42 -22.28 -16.61
C VAL A 164 -14.20 -23.01 -16.03
N ALA A 165 -13.77 -22.64 -14.82
CA ALA A 165 -12.65 -23.31 -14.14
C ALA A 165 -12.95 -24.77 -13.80
N HIS A 166 -14.20 -25.09 -13.49
CA HIS A 166 -14.65 -26.48 -13.27
C HIS A 166 -14.67 -27.27 -14.58
N ALA A 167 -15.20 -26.70 -15.66
CA ALA A 167 -15.23 -27.34 -16.96
C ALA A 167 -13.81 -27.59 -17.49
N PHE A 168 -12.91 -26.62 -17.39
CA PHE A 168 -11.53 -26.75 -17.86
C PHE A 168 -10.76 -27.88 -17.14
N ARG A 169 -10.99 -28.08 -15.83
CA ARG A 169 -10.38 -29.18 -15.07
C ARG A 169 -10.88 -30.58 -15.47
N HIS A 170 -12.02 -30.67 -16.14
CA HIS A 170 -12.57 -31.93 -16.65
C HIS A 170 -12.07 -32.30 -18.04
N PHE A 171 -11.45 -31.37 -18.76
CA PHE A 171 -10.93 -31.59 -20.11
C PHE A 171 -9.38 -31.70 -20.17
N SER A 172 -8.70 -31.57 -19.02
CA SER A 172 -7.26 -31.81 -18.87
C SER A 172 -6.99 -33.09 -18.15
#